data_6aa5e74f716927beae1e64e1456f2890
#
_entry.id   6aa5e74f716927beae1e64e1456f2890
#
_cell.length_a   1.000
_cell.length_b   1.000
_cell.length_c   1.000
_cell.angle_alpha   90.00
_cell.angle_beta   90.00
_cell.angle_gamma   90.00
#
_symmetry.space_group_name_H-M   'P 1'
#
loop_
_entity.id
_entity.type
_entity.pdbx_description
1 polymer ?
#
loop_
_entity_poly.entity_id
_entity_poly.type
_entity_poly.pdbx_seq_one_letter_code
_entity_poly.pdbx_strand_id
1 'polypeptide(L)'
;MESVRVYAKAQNRTALGIMHAYMLMNPQATLADLRKAFPNSLNPDRGVPEVFIYAEEKGTQHDWDGFFKAEDEVLAMGDDRQVAVVKMWTKPSLDRLIAQAKKYGIVVAESVEADKGFGKKGSFRLEYLNGWTPPSKKGKSSLLWLWILLIVLVVGGLVYYFTR
;
A
#
# COMPACT_ATOMS: atom_id res chain seq x y z
N MET A 1 -16.52 -0.61 -11.71
CA MET A 1 -16.71 0.83 -11.46
C MET A 1 -15.37 1.44 -11.13
N GLU A 2 -14.99 2.55 -11.74
CA GLU A 2 -13.72 3.21 -11.44
C GLU A 2 -13.84 3.95 -10.10
N SER A 3 -12.89 3.72 -9.20
CA SER A 3 -12.93 4.26 -7.84
C SER A 3 -11.81 5.25 -7.54
N VAL A 4 -10.62 5.00 -8.12
CA VAL A 4 -9.44 5.85 -7.88
C VAL A 4 -8.72 6.12 -9.20
N ARG A 5 -8.33 7.38 -9.42
CA ARG A 5 -7.48 7.79 -10.54
C ARG A 5 -6.11 8.19 -10.04
N VAL A 6 -5.08 7.68 -10.70
CA VAL A 6 -3.68 7.94 -10.41
C VAL A 6 -3.14 8.97 -11.40
N TYR A 7 -2.52 10.02 -10.89
CA TYR A 7 -1.78 11.03 -11.66
C TYR A 7 -0.30 10.92 -11.33
N ALA A 8 0.55 10.73 -12.33
CA ALA A 8 2.00 10.73 -12.17
C ALA A 8 2.69 11.04 -13.50
N LYS A 9 3.86 11.69 -13.46
CA LYS A 9 4.62 12.07 -14.66
C LYS A 9 5.60 10.99 -15.12
N ALA A 10 6.07 10.12 -14.22
CA ALA A 10 7.07 9.10 -14.50
C ALA A 10 6.47 7.70 -14.38
N GLN A 11 6.91 6.76 -15.22
CA GLN A 11 6.42 5.38 -15.26
C GLN A 11 6.50 4.68 -13.89
N ASN A 12 7.62 4.82 -13.22
CA ASN A 12 7.83 4.24 -11.91
C ASN A 12 6.95 4.88 -10.82
N ARG A 13 6.65 6.17 -10.92
CA ARG A 13 5.74 6.87 -10.01
C ARG A 13 4.28 6.52 -10.29
N THR A 14 3.94 6.26 -11.53
CA THR A 14 2.62 5.70 -11.90
C THR A 14 2.44 4.32 -11.29
N ALA A 15 3.44 3.44 -11.40
CA ALA A 15 3.40 2.13 -10.79
C ALA A 15 3.23 2.22 -9.26
N LEU A 16 4.04 3.07 -8.61
CA LEU A 16 3.94 3.30 -7.16
C LEU A 16 2.55 3.82 -6.77
N GLY A 17 2.00 4.79 -7.50
CA GLY A 17 0.66 5.34 -7.26
C GLY A 17 -0.45 4.30 -7.40
N ILE A 18 -0.34 3.37 -8.36
CA ILE A 18 -1.28 2.24 -8.51
C ILE A 18 -1.26 1.35 -7.26
N MET A 19 -0.07 1.04 -6.73
CA MET A 19 0.06 0.21 -5.54
C MET A 19 -0.49 0.89 -4.28
N HIS A 20 -0.22 2.19 -4.12
CA HIS A 20 -0.83 2.97 -3.04
C HIS A 20 -2.36 3.04 -3.17
N ALA A 21 -2.90 3.23 -4.38
CA ALA A 21 -4.34 3.21 -4.61
C ALA A 21 -4.95 1.85 -4.22
N TYR A 22 -4.29 0.73 -4.59
CA TYR A 22 -4.75 -0.60 -4.20
C TYR A 22 -4.75 -0.79 -2.68
N MET A 23 -3.69 -0.40 -1.98
CA MET A 23 -3.61 -0.50 -0.53
C MET A 23 -4.65 0.38 0.18
N LEU A 24 -4.91 1.57 -0.37
CA LEU A 24 -5.96 2.45 0.13
C LEU A 24 -7.35 1.81 0.03
N MET A 25 -7.62 1.07 -1.05
CA MET A 25 -8.87 0.34 -1.27
C MET A 25 -8.95 -0.96 -0.45
N ASN A 26 -7.81 -1.54 -0.10
CA ASN A 26 -7.67 -2.81 0.60
C ASN A 26 -6.75 -2.68 1.83
N PRO A 27 -7.13 -1.89 2.86
CA PRO A 27 -6.23 -1.52 3.96
C PRO A 27 -5.82 -2.70 4.87
N GLN A 28 -6.46 -3.86 4.70
CA GLN A 28 -6.14 -5.09 5.42
C GLN A 28 -5.33 -6.08 4.57
N ALA A 29 -4.98 -5.72 3.31
CA ALA A 29 -4.23 -6.60 2.44
C ALA A 29 -2.82 -6.88 2.99
N THR A 30 -2.41 -8.13 2.87
CA THR A 30 -1.05 -8.60 3.17
C THR A 30 -0.16 -8.57 1.92
N LEU A 31 1.14 -8.80 2.10
CA LEU A 31 2.05 -8.96 0.95
C LEU A 31 1.62 -10.12 0.02
N ALA A 32 1.05 -11.19 0.57
CA ALA A 32 0.54 -12.30 -0.23
C ALA A 32 -0.65 -11.86 -1.10
N ASP A 33 -1.56 -11.04 -0.56
CA ASP A 33 -2.69 -10.49 -1.31
C ASP A 33 -2.22 -9.54 -2.41
N LEU A 34 -1.24 -8.70 -2.09
CA LEU A 34 -0.64 -7.77 -3.05
C LEU A 34 0.04 -8.52 -4.20
N ARG A 35 0.83 -9.56 -3.91
CA ARG A 35 1.47 -10.42 -4.92
C ARG A 35 0.46 -11.20 -5.78
N LYS A 36 -0.67 -11.58 -5.20
CA LYS A 36 -1.78 -12.20 -5.94
C LYS A 36 -2.46 -11.21 -6.88
N ALA A 37 -2.68 -9.99 -6.42
CA ALA A 37 -3.28 -8.94 -7.23
C ALA A 37 -2.35 -8.46 -8.34
N PHE A 38 -1.07 -8.34 -8.06
CA PHE A 38 -0.03 -7.84 -8.98
C PHE A 38 1.17 -8.79 -8.98
N PRO A 39 1.08 -9.93 -9.69
CA PRO A 39 2.14 -10.92 -9.73
C PRO A 39 3.40 -10.40 -10.45
N ASN A 40 4.56 -10.98 -10.13
CA ASN A 40 5.85 -10.62 -10.73
C ASN A 40 5.85 -10.72 -12.26
N SER A 41 4.99 -11.57 -12.83
CA SER A 41 4.83 -11.72 -14.30
C SER A 41 4.34 -10.44 -15.01
N LEU A 42 3.83 -9.44 -14.28
CA LEU A 42 3.52 -8.13 -14.85
C LEU A 42 4.78 -7.35 -15.21
N ASN A 43 5.89 -7.62 -14.54
CA ASN A 43 7.17 -6.96 -14.76
C ASN A 43 8.29 -8.01 -15.00
N PRO A 44 8.29 -8.68 -16.16
CA PRO A 44 9.22 -9.78 -16.46
C PRO A 44 10.59 -9.29 -16.93
N ASP A 45 10.91 -8.02 -16.74
CA ASP A 45 12.17 -7.44 -17.21
C ASP A 45 13.36 -8.08 -16.50
N ARG A 46 14.44 -8.28 -17.26
CA ARG A 46 15.69 -8.85 -16.73
C ARG A 46 16.23 -7.96 -15.63
N GLY A 47 16.53 -8.57 -14.47
CA GLY A 47 17.03 -7.86 -13.31
C GLY A 47 15.96 -7.40 -12.32
N VAL A 48 14.69 -7.75 -12.54
CA VAL A 48 13.59 -7.53 -11.58
C VAL A 48 13.00 -8.88 -11.18
N PRO A 49 13.65 -9.62 -10.26
CA PRO A 49 13.13 -10.91 -9.81
C PRO A 49 11.86 -10.75 -8.98
N GLU A 50 11.71 -9.64 -8.28
CA GLU A 50 10.58 -9.35 -7.41
C GLU A 50 10.08 -7.92 -7.57
N VAL A 51 8.76 -7.78 -7.69
CA VAL A 51 8.09 -6.47 -7.72
C VAL A 51 7.98 -5.87 -6.31
N PHE A 52 7.87 -6.73 -5.29
CA PHE A 52 7.66 -6.36 -3.90
C PHE A 52 8.63 -7.08 -2.98
N ILE A 53 9.26 -6.33 -2.07
CA ILE A 53 10.02 -6.86 -0.93
C ILE A 53 9.53 -6.19 0.36
N TYR A 54 9.79 -6.78 1.51
CA TYR A 54 9.64 -6.03 2.74
C TYR A 54 10.66 -4.89 2.82
N ALA A 55 10.27 -3.75 3.35
CA ALA A 55 11.10 -2.54 3.32
C ALA A 55 12.41 -2.70 4.10
N GLU A 56 12.41 -3.56 5.13
CA GLU A 56 13.58 -3.92 5.93
C GLU A 56 14.54 -4.88 5.20
N GLU A 57 14.09 -5.57 4.14
CA GLU A 57 14.92 -6.50 3.38
C GLU A 57 15.85 -5.74 2.43
N LYS A 58 17.06 -6.27 2.27
CA LYS A 58 17.93 -5.87 1.16
C LYS A 58 17.46 -6.63 -0.06
N GLY A 59 17.14 -5.90 -1.13
CA GLY A 59 16.82 -6.53 -2.41
C GLY A 59 18.00 -7.42 -2.84
N THR A 60 17.69 -8.57 -3.42
CA THR A 60 18.69 -9.53 -3.93
C THR A 60 19.52 -9.00 -5.10
N GLN A 61 19.24 -7.80 -5.56
CA GLN A 61 19.95 -7.12 -6.64
C GLN A 61 21.10 -6.30 -6.06
N HIS A 62 22.31 -6.77 -6.36
CA HIS A 62 23.60 -6.09 -6.18
C HIS A 62 23.49 -4.59 -5.89
N ASP A 63 23.94 -4.11 -4.75
CA ASP A 63 24.22 -2.73 -4.32
C ASP A 63 23.33 -1.59 -4.85
N TRP A 64 22.33 -1.90 -5.68
CA TRP A 64 21.41 -0.97 -6.27
C TRP A 64 20.13 -0.89 -5.43
N ASP A 65 19.83 0.31 -4.94
CA ASP A 65 18.57 0.58 -4.28
C ASP A 65 17.41 0.65 -5.30
N GLY A 66 17.08 -0.53 -5.86
CA GLY A 66 16.06 -0.71 -6.89
C GLY A 66 14.63 -0.59 -6.38
N PHE A 67 14.41 -0.24 -5.11
CA PHE A 67 13.11 -0.20 -4.49
C PHE A 67 12.79 1.18 -3.89
N PHE A 68 11.51 1.51 -3.84
CA PHE A 68 11.00 2.69 -3.17
C PHE A 68 10.94 2.44 -1.66
N LYS A 69 11.85 3.05 -0.89
CA LYS A 69 12.02 2.82 0.56
C LYS A 69 11.89 4.06 1.43
N ALA A 70 11.63 5.24 0.83
CA ALA A 70 11.36 6.43 1.62
C ALA A 70 10.03 6.26 2.40
N GLU A 71 9.90 6.94 3.52
CA GLU A 71 8.75 6.83 4.44
C GLU A 71 7.40 7.05 3.74
N ASP A 72 7.36 8.00 2.78
CA ASP A 72 6.19 8.32 1.98
C ASP A 72 6.00 7.42 0.73
N GLU A 73 6.95 6.51 0.47
CA GLU A 73 6.94 5.60 -0.68
C GLU A 73 6.56 4.17 -0.31
N VAL A 74 6.81 3.75 0.93
CA VAL A 74 6.50 2.39 1.38
C VAL A 74 5.00 2.16 1.54
N LEU A 75 4.56 0.93 1.25
CA LEU A 75 3.18 0.50 1.41
C LEU A 75 2.98 -0.05 2.83
N ALA A 76 2.04 0.51 3.58
CA ALA A 76 1.64 -0.06 4.87
C ALA A 76 0.67 -1.24 4.65
N MET A 77 1.04 -2.42 5.13
CA MET A 77 0.24 -3.64 5.02
C MET A 77 -0.75 -3.78 6.18
N GLY A 78 -1.73 -4.67 6.02
CA GLY A 78 -2.72 -4.96 7.05
C GLY A 78 -2.16 -5.68 8.31
N ASP A 79 -0.96 -6.27 8.19
CA ASP A 79 -0.21 -6.91 9.27
C ASP A 79 0.83 -5.98 9.95
N ASP A 80 0.71 -4.66 9.72
CA ASP A 80 1.58 -3.60 10.24
C ASP A 80 3.03 -3.63 9.67
N ARG A 81 3.32 -4.48 8.68
CA ARG A 81 4.60 -4.49 7.98
C ARG A 81 4.61 -3.45 6.86
N GLN A 82 5.80 -3.08 6.42
CA GLN A 82 6.00 -2.17 5.29
C GLN A 82 6.57 -2.92 4.10
N VAL A 83 6.07 -2.61 2.91
CA VAL A 83 6.50 -3.21 1.64
C VAL A 83 7.00 -2.14 0.70
N ALA A 84 8.15 -2.41 0.09
CA ALA A 84 8.75 -1.57 -0.93
C ALA A 84 8.44 -2.10 -2.33
N VAL A 85 8.17 -1.19 -3.25
CA VAL A 85 7.89 -1.47 -4.67
C VAL A 85 9.14 -1.24 -5.50
N VAL A 86 9.40 -2.08 -6.49
CA VAL A 86 10.52 -1.91 -7.40
C VAL A 86 10.41 -0.62 -8.22
N LYS A 87 11.54 0.06 -8.44
CA LYS A 87 11.61 1.30 -9.24
C LYS A 87 11.67 1.08 -10.75
N MET A 88 12.10 -0.10 -11.19
CA MET A 88 12.29 -0.40 -12.61
C MET A 88 10.97 -0.84 -13.25
N TRP A 89 10.44 -0.03 -14.13
CA TRP A 89 9.26 -0.30 -14.94
C TRP A 89 9.50 0.15 -16.37
N THR A 90 9.46 -0.77 -17.30
CA THR A 90 9.44 -0.44 -18.73
C THR A 90 8.03 -0.05 -19.16
N LYS A 91 7.91 0.58 -20.33
CA LYS A 91 6.58 0.94 -20.87
C LYS A 91 5.69 -0.30 -21.03
N PRO A 92 6.15 -1.44 -21.61
CA PRO A 92 5.33 -2.64 -21.72
C PRO A 92 4.90 -3.22 -20.37
N SER A 93 5.78 -3.20 -19.36
CA SER A 93 5.45 -3.67 -18.01
C SER A 93 4.43 -2.76 -17.33
N LEU A 94 4.59 -1.45 -17.50
CA LEU A 94 3.61 -0.49 -16.97
C LEU A 94 2.23 -0.66 -17.64
N ASP A 95 2.19 -0.89 -18.96
CA ASP A 95 0.91 -1.10 -19.66
C ASP A 95 0.18 -2.35 -19.16
N ARG A 96 0.92 -3.44 -18.89
CA ARG A 96 0.34 -4.63 -18.22
C ARG A 96 -0.17 -4.32 -16.82
N LEU A 97 0.59 -3.55 -16.05
CA LEU A 97 0.18 -3.13 -14.70
C LEU A 97 -1.09 -2.28 -14.75
N ILE A 98 -1.18 -1.31 -15.67
CA ILE A 98 -2.38 -0.46 -15.85
C ILE A 98 -3.59 -1.32 -16.22
N ALA A 99 -3.42 -2.27 -17.13
CA ALA A 99 -4.50 -3.19 -17.51
C ALA A 99 -4.97 -4.06 -16.32
N GLN A 100 -4.04 -4.50 -15.48
CA GLN A 100 -4.36 -5.24 -14.26
C GLN A 100 -5.06 -4.35 -13.23
N ALA A 101 -4.59 -3.12 -13.02
CA ALA A 101 -5.14 -2.16 -12.06
C ALA A 101 -6.61 -1.81 -12.36
N LYS A 102 -6.98 -1.73 -13.64
CA LYS A 102 -8.38 -1.50 -14.07
C LYS A 102 -9.35 -2.53 -13.51
N LYS A 103 -8.93 -3.77 -13.31
CA LYS A 103 -9.76 -4.84 -12.71
C LYS A 103 -10.15 -4.52 -11.27
N TYR A 104 -9.37 -3.69 -10.59
CA TYR A 104 -9.61 -3.23 -9.22
C TYR A 104 -10.22 -1.83 -9.15
N GLY A 105 -10.67 -1.28 -10.30
CA GLY A 105 -11.26 0.06 -10.33
C GLY A 105 -10.23 1.20 -10.25
N ILE A 106 -8.95 0.91 -10.49
CA ILE A 106 -7.88 1.90 -10.50
C ILE A 106 -7.58 2.26 -11.96
N VAL A 107 -7.66 3.56 -12.28
CA VAL A 107 -7.35 4.10 -13.60
C VAL A 107 -6.20 5.07 -13.53
N VAL A 108 -5.51 5.29 -14.63
CA VAL A 108 -4.39 6.23 -14.72
C VAL A 108 -4.80 7.38 -15.63
N ALA A 109 -4.51 8.61 -15.21
CA ALA A 109 -4.74 9.80 -16.01
C ALA A 109 -3.85 9.81 -17.25
N GLU A 110 -4.37 10.33 -18.34
CA GLU A 110 -3.56 10.57 -19.54
C GLU A 110 -2.48 11.63 -19.26
N SER A 111 -1.39 11.60 -20.03
CA SER A 111 -0.19 12.42 -19.79
C SER A 111 -0.48 13.92 -19.74
N VAL A 112 -1.41 14.40 -20.58
CA VAL A 112 -1.82 15.81 -20.62
C VAL A 112 -2.51 16.26 -19.34
N GLU A 113 -3.29 15.39 -18.72
CA GLU A 113 -3.97 15.67 -17.44
C GLU A 113 -3.00 15.54 -16.26
N ALA A 114 -2.03 14.63 -16.35
CA ALA A 114 -1.00 14.43 -15.34
C ALA A 114 -0.14 15.69 -15.13
N ASP A 115 -0.02 16.55 -16.12
CA ASP A 115 0.75 17.80 -16.02
C ASP A 115 0.01 18.92 -15.28
N LYS A 116 -1.30 18.85 -15.16
CA LYS A 116 -2.09 19.84 -14.45
C LYS A 116 -2.08 19.58 -12.95
N GLY A 117 -1.27 20.32 -12.20
CA GLY A 117 -1.34 20.32 -10.74
C GLY A 117 -0.22 19.58 -10.00
N PHE A 118 0.82 19.10 -10.68
CA PHE A 118 1.99 18.52 -10.03
C PHE A 118 3.09 19.55 -9.78
N GLY A 119 3.23 19.97 -8.51
CA GLY A 119 4.29 20.92 -8.11
C GLY A 119 5.69 20.31 -8.03
N LYS A 120 5.83 18.98 -7.92
CA LYS A 120 7.14 18.32 -7.76
C LYS A 120 7.32 17.17 -8.76
N LYS A 121 8.49 17.13 -9.43
CA LYS A 121 8.96 15.94 -10.14
C LYS A 121 9.10 14.82 -9.11
N GLY A 122 8.53 13.65 -9.40
CA GLY A 122 8.80 12.45 -8.62
C GLY A 122 7.72 12.04 -7.60
N SER A 123 6.57 12.69 -7.59
CA SER A 123 5.41 12.28 -6.78
C SER A 123 4.28 11.70 -7.65
N PHE A 124 3.26 11.18 -7.00
CA PHE A 124 1.96 10.84 -7.59
C PHE A 124 0.84 11.50 -6.77
N ARG A 125 -0.34 11.59 -7.36
CA ARG A 125 -1.57 12.05 -6.71
C ARG A 125 -2.69 11.06 -6.97
N LEU A 126 -3.54 10.85 -5.98
CA LEU A 126 -4.75 10.04 -6.09
C LEU A 126 -5.99 10.95 -6.07
N GLU A 127 -6.93 10.65 -6.94
CA GLU A 127 -8.24 11.28 -6.98
C GLU A 127 -9.32 10.21 -6.79
N TYR A 128 -10.27 10.48 -5.92
CA TYR A 128 -11.40 9.58 -5.67
C TYR A 128 -12.53 9.90 -6.65
N LEU A 129 -13.02 8.86 -7.31
CA LEU A 129 -14.01 8.97 -8.36
C LEU A 129 -15.37 8.48 -7.87
N ASN A 130 -16.44 8.98 -8.50
CA ASN A 130 -17.81 8.48 -8.30
C ASN A 130 -18.27 8.46 -6.83
N GLY A 131 -17.79 9.41 -6.01
CA GLY A 131 -18.13 9.46 -4.58
C GLY A 131 -17.49 8.36 -3.73
N TRP A 132 -16.56 7.59 -4.29
CA TRP A 132 -15.83 6.60 -3.52
C TRP A 132 -14.99 7.26 -2.42
N THR A 133 -14.99 6.68 -1.24
CA THR A 133 -14.15 7.11 -0.11
C THR A 133 -13.37 5.93 0.43
N PRO A 134 -12.12 6.13 0.89
CA PRO A 134 -11.33 5.06 1.47
C PRO A 134 -12.09 4.40 2.64
N PRO A 135 -12.09 3.06 2.73
CA PRO A 135 -12.63 2.39 3.89
C PRO A 135 -11.85 2.83 5.13
N SER A 136 -12.57 3.14 6.22
CA SER A 136 -11.91 3.42 7.49
C SER A 136 -11.06 2.21 7.88
N LYS A 137 -9.78 2.43 8.22
CA LYS A 137 -8.99 1.36 8.86
C LYS A 137 -9.80 0.92 10.09
N LYS A 138 -10.29 -0.32 10.09
CA LYS A 138 -10.82 -0.91 11.33
C LYS A 138 -9.65 -0.87 12.31
N GLY A 139 -9.70 0.08 13.25
CA GLY A 139 -8.78 0.07 14.38
C GLY A 139 -8.85 -1.33 14.96
N LYS A 140 -7.71 -1.97 15.21
CA LYS A 140 -7.67 -3.15 16.07
C LYS A 140 -8.44 -2.74 17.31
N SER A 141 -9.66 -3.29 17.50
CA SER A 141 -10.37 -3.13 18.75
C SER A 141 -9.39 -3.69 19.80
N SER A 142 -8.80 -2.80 20.57
CA SER A 142 -7.75 -3.21 21.46
C SER A 142 -8.39 -4.13 22.48
N LEU A 143 -8.10 -5.43 22.42
CA LEU A 143 -8.33 -6.38 23.51
C LEU A 143 -7.75 -5.82 24.84
N LEU A 144 -6.88 -4.82 24.76
CA LEU A 144 -6.38 -4.03 25.89
C LEU A 144 -7.50 -3.52 26.81
N TRP A 145 -8.65 -3.06 26.26
CA TRP A 145 -9.79 -2.64 27.07
C TRP A 145 -10.40 -3.80 27.89
N LEU A 146 -10.48 -4.98 27.29
CA LEU A 146 -10.93 -6.19 27.97
C LEU A 146 -9.96 -6.62 29.08
N TRP A 147 -8.65 -6.55 28.83
CA TRP A 147 -7.63 -6.81 29.84
C TRP A 147 -7.63 -5.81 30.96
N ILE A 148 -7.81 -4.51 30.70
CA ILE A 148 -7.93 -3.45 31.71
C ILE A 148 -9.18 -3.68 32.58
N LEU A 149 -10.33 -3.99 31.97
CA LEU A 149 -11.55 -4.32 32.70
C LEU A 149 -11.38 -5.56 33.60
N LEU A 150 -10.69 -6.58 33.10
CA LEU A 150 -10.43 -7.81 33.88
C LEU A 150 -9.51 -7.53 35.07
N ILE A 151 -8.46 -6.73 34.87
CA ILE A 151 -7.56 -6.31 35.97
C ILE A 151 -8.31 -5.49 37.03
N VAL A 152 -9.16 -4.54 36.61
CA VAL A 152 -9.97 -3.72 37.54
C VAL A 152 -10.93 -4.59 38.35
N LEU A 153 -11.58 -5.59 37.77
CA LEU A 153 -12.45 -6.54 38.44
C LEU A 153 -11.70 -7.41 39.45
N VAL A 154 -10.51 -7.90 39.08
CA VAL A 154 -9.71 -8.75 39.97
C VAL A 154 -9.18 -7.94 41.14
N VAL A 155 -8.63 -6.75 40.91
CA VAL A 155 -8.11 -5.88 41.95
C VAL A 155 -9.25 -5.39 42.88
N GLY A 156 -10.39 -4.98 42.34
CA GLY A 156 -11.55 -4.57 43.08
C GLY A 156 -12.12 -5.69 43.94
N GLY A 157 -12.16 -6.93 43.44
CA GLY A 157 -12.57 -8.12 44.19
C GLY A 157 -11.63 -8.47 45.36
N LEU A 158 -10.31 -8.35 45.14
CA LEU A 158 -9.30 -8.56 46.17
C LEU A 158 -9.40 -7.51 47.30
N VAL A 159 -9.51 -6.24 46.92
CA VAL A 159 -9.67 -5.15 47.92
C VAL A 159 -10.94 -5.38 48.73
N TYR A 160 -12.06 -5.70 48.09
CA TYR A 160 -13.31 -6.00 48.80
C TYR A 160 -13.17 -7.19 49.75
N TYR A 161 -12.45 -8.24 49.36
CA TYR A 161 -12.24 -9.44 50.20
C TYR A 161 -11.38 -9.14 51.44
N PHE A 162 -10.33 -8.30 51.29
CA PHE A 162 -9.43 -7.97 52.40
C PHE A 162 -9.92 -6.83 53.31
N THR A 163 -10.95 -6.07 52.92
CA THR A 163 -11.51 -4.98 53.71
C THR A 163 -12.78 -5.36 54.47
N ARG A 164 -13.23 -6.62 54.35
CA ARG A 164 -14.40 -7.16 55.07
C ARG A 164 -13.95 -8.14 56.14
#